data_24eeafecf0be18bdf2d79393f7712dc0
#
_entry.id   24eeafecf0be18bdf2d79393f7712dc0
#
_cell.length_a   1.000
_cell.length_b   1.000
_cell.length_c   1.000
_cell.angle_alpha   90.00
_cell.angle_beta   90.00
_cell.angle_gamma   90.00
#
_symmetry.space_group_name_H-M   'P 1'
#
loop_
_entity.id
_entity.type
_entity.pdbx_description
1 polymer ?
#
loop_
_entity_poly.entity_id
_entity_poly.type
_entity_poly.pdbx_seq_one_letter_code
_entity_poly.pdbx_strand_id
1 'polypeptide(L)'
;MTMRRARPSGRQDTAAAQRAPATSEQLVAELYRAHALRLTRMALLLVGDQPSAEDVVQDAFLGLFRGLSRLSDPSRAVAYLRISVLNGCRSVLRARQRARLRGTATDNSAVWSAESAVVAGEERREVLRAVAQLPRRQREVLVLRYFLGLSDSEIAADLGVSRGTVASTASRALASLARKAGEHT
;
A
#
# COMPACT_ATOMS: atom_id res chain seq x y z
N MET A 1 36.92 46.77 50.83
CA MET A 1 35.77 45.95 51.19
C MET A 1 34.89 45.88 49.92
N THR A 2 35.18 44.86 49.08
CA THR A 2 34.61 44.79 47.75
C THR A 2 34.02 43.42 47.56
N MET A 3 32.70 43.34 47.61
CA MET A 3 31.90 42.11 47.50
C MET A 3 31.84 41.69 46.03
N ARG A 4 32.45 40.55 45.73
CA ARG A 4 32.44 39.87 44.43
C ARG A 4 31.18 39.02 44.35
N ARG A 5 30.19 39.45 43.53
CA ARG A 5 29.00 38.63 43.24
C ARG A 5 29.36 37.50 42.28
N ALA A 6 29.14 36.29 42.74
CA ALA A 6 29.21 35.08 41.93
C ALA A 6 28.01 34.98 40.98
N ARG A 7 28.24 34.71 39.71
CA ARG A 7 27.22 34.37 38.70
C ARG A 7 26.96 32.86 38.77
N PRO A 8 25.73 32.38 38.77
CA PRO A 8 25.45 30.98 38.59
C PRO A 8 25.58 30.62 37.12
N SER A 9 26.47 29.70 36.82
CA SER A 9 26.64 29.07 35.51
C SER A 9 25.46 28.12 35.27
N GLY A 10 24.49 28.55 34.48
CA GLY A 10 23.42 27.69 33.99
C GLY A 10 23.95 26.70 32.96
N ARG A 11 24.30 25.51 33.34
CA ARG A 11 24.42 24.39 32.44
C ARG A 11 23.04 24.00 31.97
N GLN A 12 22.70 24.40 30.78
CA GLN A 12 21.63 23.79 30.02
C GLN A 12 22.18 22.49 29.41
N ASP A 13 22.04 21.41 30.15
CA ASP A 13 22.15 20.06 29.61
C ASP A 13 20.97 19.81 28.68
N THR A 14 21.09 20.22 27.44
CA THR A 14 20.30 19.71 26.34
C THR A 14 20.77 18.29 26.07
N ALA A 15 20.27 17.37 26.82
CA ALA A 15 20.33 15.94 26.51
C ALA A 15 19.49 15.72 25.24
N ALA A 16 20.10 15.99 24.09
CA ALA A 16 19.67 15.40 22.84
C ALA A 16 19.85 13.89 23.02
N ALA A 17 18.75 13.21 23.39
CA ALA A 17 18.69 11.76 23.47
C ALA A 17 19.12 11.21 22.09
N GLN A 18 20.38 10.83 21.99
CA GLN A 18 20.90 10.05 20.88
C GLN A 18 20.15 8.72 20.93
N ARG A 19 19.08 8.62 20.12
CA ARG A 19 18.44 7.33 19.88
C ARG A 19 19.50 6.41 19.32
N ALA A 20 19.82 5.36 20.07
CA ALA A 20 20.61 4.26 19.57
C ALA A 20 20.04 3.81 18.20
N PRO A 21 20.88 3.42 17.22
CA PRO A 21 20.38 2.97 15.93
C PRO A 21 19.36 1.85 16.17
N ALA A 22 18.14 2.03 15.66
CA ALA A 22 17.06 1.08 15.82
C ALA A 22 17.51 -0.29 15.30
N THR A 23 17.29 -1.35 16.07
CA THR A 23 17.58 -2.70 15.60
C THR A 23 16.70 -3.00 14.37
N SER A 24 17.14 -3.94 13.54
CA SER A 24 16.36 -4.37 12.36
C SER A 24 14.91 -4.71 12.74
N GLU A 25 14.71 -5.32 13.88
CA GLU A 25 13.39 -5.68 14.43
C GLU A 25 12.57 -4.44 14.81
N GLN A 26 13.19 -3.46 15.46
CA GLN A 26 12.52 -2.21 15.84
C GLN A 26 12.06 -1.43 14.61
N LEU A 27 12.91 -1.34 13.57
CA LEU A 27 12.56 -0.66 12.33
C LEU A 27 11.39 -1.36 11.63
N VAL A 28 11.40 -2.69 11.51
CA VAL A 28 10.29 -3.43 10.89
C VAL A 28 9.00 -3.29 11.71
N ALA A 29 9.08 -3.31 13.05
CA ALA A 29 7.92 -3.12 13.91
C ALA A 29 7.33 -1.71 13.77
N GLU A 30 8.14 -0.68 13.63
CA GLU A 30 7.70 0.70 13.39
C GLU A 30 7.04 0.83 12.02
N LEU A 31 7.65 0.28 10.97
CA LEU A 31 7.08 0.24 9.62
C LEU A 31 5.75 -0.53 9.59
N TYR A 32 5.65 -1.64 10.32
CA TYR A 32 4.42 -2.41 10.42
C TYR A 32 3.30 -1.57 11.04
N ARG A 33 3.53 -0.96 12.20
CA ARG A 33 2.54 -0.10 12.87
C ARG A 33 2.10 1.07 11.98
N ALA A 34 3.04 1.68 11.26
CA ALA A 34 2.76 2.84 10.43
C ALA A 34 2.05 2.51 9.11
N HIS A 35 2.34 1.36 8.51
CA HIS A 35 1.97 1.11 7.11
C HIS A 35 1.11 -0.13 6.87
N ALA A 36 1.06 -1.12 7.80
CA ALA A 36 0.38 -2.40 7.55
C ALA A 36 -1.09 -2.21 7.17
N LEU A 37 -1.85 -1.43 7.94
CA LEU A 37 -3.27 -1.19 7.66
C LEU A 37 -3.50 -0.57 6.28
N ARG A 38 -2.67 0.41 5.89
CA ARG A 38 -2.80 1.07 4.59
C ARG A 38 -2.45 0.12 3.45
N LEU A 39 -1.41 -0.69 3.62
CA LEU A 39 -1.01 -1.70 2.64
C LEU A 39 -2.04 -2.83 2.52
N THR A 40 -2.64 -3.27 3.63
CA THR A 40 -3.72 -4.28 3.61
C THR A 40 -4.95 -3.75 2.87
N ARG A 41 -5.34 -2.50 3.12
CA ARG A 41 -6.44 -1.87 2.37
C ARG A 41 -6.12 -1.73 0.87
N MET A 42 -4.88 -1.37 0.53
CA MET A 42 -4.42 -1.37 -0.87
C MET A 42 -4.52 -2.77 -1.48
N ALA A 43 -4.00 -3.78 -0.80
CA ALA A 43 -4.06 -5.16 -1.27
C ALA A 43 -5.50 -5.64 -1.45
N LEU A 44 -6.39 -5.34 -0.49
CA LEU A 44 -7.82 -5.66 -0.56
C LEU A 44 -8.47 -5.05 -1.81
N LEU A 45 -8.19 -3.77 -2.11
CA LEU A 45 -8.67 -3.11 -3.33
C LEU A 45 -8.19 -3.81 -4.62
N LEU A 46 -7.04 -4.48 -4.57
CA LEU A 46 -6.47 -5.17 -5.73
C LEU A 46 -6.94 -6.62 -5.88
N VAL A 47 -6.99 -7.40 -4.78
CA VAL A 47 -7.29 -8.84 -4.83
C VAL A 47 -8.75 -9.17 -4.54
N GLY A 48 -9.48 -8.30 -3.81
CA GLY A 48 -10.92 -8.40 -3.57
C GLY A 48 -11.33 -9.21 -2.35
N ASP A 49 -10.40 -9.80 -1.58
CA ASP A 49 -10.73 -10.53 -0.35
C ASP A 49 -9.69 -10.29 0.75
N GLN A 50 -10.16 -10.27 1.99
CA GLN A 50 -9.38 -9.94 3.16
C GLN A 50 -8.26 -10.96 3.46
N PRO A 51 -8.51 -12.27 3.48
CA PRO A 51 -7.46 -13.24 3.78
C PRO A 51 -6.27 -13.14 2.85
N SER A 52 -6.50 -13.07 1.53
CA SER A 52 -5.40 -12.90 0.57
C SER A 52 -4.69 -11.57 0.69
N ALA A 53 -5.40 -10.50 1.07
CA ALA A 53 -4.78 -9.20 1.28
C ALA A 53 -3.83 -9.21 2.50
N GLU A 54 -4.25 -9.84 3.60
CA GLU A 54 -3.44 -10.00 4.81
C GLU A 54 -2.21 -10.87 4.56
N ASP A 55 -2.38 -12.02 3.91
CA ASP A 55 -1.28 -12.92 3.57
C ASP A 55 -0.21 -12.20 2.73
N VAL A 56 -0.62 -11.47 1.69
CA VAL A 56 0.29 -10.72 0.82
C VAL A 56 1.07 -9.66 1.60
N VAL A 57 0.43 -8.97 2.53
CA VAL A 57 1.09 -7.95 3.35
C VAL A 57 2.04 -8.59 4.36
N GLN A 58 1.65 -9.67 5.01
CA GLN A 58 2.52 -10.42 5.92
C GLN A 58 3.77 -10.93 5.19
N ASP A 59 3.62 -11.52 4.02
CA ASP A 59 4.74 -11.97 3.18
C ASP A 59 5.68 -10.82 2.79
N ALA A 60 5.14 -9.64 2.47
CA ALA A 60 5.94 -8.47 2.15
C ALA A 60 6.79 -8.00 3.35
N PHE A 61 6.22 -7.97 4.56
CA PHE A 61 6.96 -7.63 5.79
C PHE A 61 7.98 -8.69 6.17
N LEU A 62 7.66 -9.98 6.02
CA LEU A 62 8.62 -11.07 6.21
C LEU A 62 9.78 -10.98 5.20
N GLY A 63 9.48 -10.65 3.95
CA GLY A 63 10.49 -10.40 2.92
C GLY A 63 11.40 -9.22 3.28
N LEU A 64 10.83 -8.12 3.76
CA LEU A 64 11.59 -6.97 4.24
C LEU A 64 12.49 -7.36 5.42
N PHE A 65 11.96 -8.05 6.43
CA PHE A 65 12.72 -8.48 7.60
C PHE A 65 13.94 -9.33 7.21
N ARG A 66 13.75 -10.31 6.33
CA ARG A 66 14.84 -11.18 5.82
C ARG A 66 15.85 -10.45 4.94
N GLY A 67 15.42 -9.40 4.26
CA GLY A 67 16.23 -8.63 3.32
C GLY A 67 16.77 -7.32 3.87
N LEU A 68 16.48 -6.96 5.11
CA LEU A 68 16.78 -5.63 5.66
C LEU A 68 18.29 -5.34 5.68
N SER A 69 19.13 -6.34 5.97
CA SER A 69 20.57 -6.23 5.93
C SER A 69 21.16 -5.93 4.52
N ARG A 70 20.36 -6.18 3.48
CA ARG A 70 20.71 -5.91 2.08
C ARG A 70 20.08 -4.59 1.58
N LEU A 71 19.22 -3.98 2.38
CA LEU A 71 18.62 -2.71 2.03
C LEU A 71 19.62 -1.59 2.28
N SER A 72 20.27 -1.12 1.23
CA SER A 72 21.28 -0.06 1.29
C SER A 72 20.76 1.27 1.83
N ASP A 73 19.44 1.46 1.81
CA ASP A 73 18.78 2.72 2.20
C ASP A 73 17.43 2.42 2.89
N PRO A 74 17.33 2.59 4.23
CA PRO A 74 16.09 2.40 4.98
C PRO A 74 14.94 3.28 4.50
N SER A 75 15.22 4.45 3.90
CA SER A 75 14.18 5.33 3.36
C SER A 75 13.39 4.69 2.22
N ARG A 76 13.95 3.68 1.56
CA ARG A 76 13.31 2.91 0.50
C ARG A 76 12.43 1.77 1.00
N ALA A 77 12.41 1.49 2.30
CA ALA A 77 11.64 0.37 2.86
C ALA A 77 10.15 0.44 2.52
N VAL A 78 9.56 1.63 2.57
CA VAL A 78 8.14 1.83 2.25
C VAL A 78 7.86 1.56 0.77
N ALA A 79 8.71 2.03 -0.14
CA ALA A 79 8.59 1.74 -1.57
C ALA A 79 8.78 0.23 -1.84
N TYR A 80 9.75 -0.41 -1.18
CA TYR A 80 9.95 -1.85 -1.25
C TYR A 80 8.71 -2.63 -0.82
N LEU A 81 8.12 -2.28 0.34
CA LEU A 81 6.88 -2.91 0.84
C LEU A 81 5.74 -2.75 -0.17
N ARG A 82 5.54 -1.55 -0.69
CA ARG A 82 4.50 -1.26 -1.68
C ARG A 82 4.66 -2.11 -2.95
N ILE A 83 5.87 -2.18 -3.50
CA ILE A 83 6.16 -2.99 -4.69
C ILE A 83 6.00 -4.49 -4.38
N SER A 84 6.43 -4.95 -3.21
CA SER A 84 6.28 -6.34 -2.78
C SER A 84 4.81 -6.73 -2.67
N VAL A 85 3.98 -5.90 -2.05
CA VAL A 85 2.53 -6.12 -1.97
C VAL A 85 1.88 -6.12 -3.36
N LEU A 86 2.24 -5.19 -4.25
CA LEU A 86 1.75 -5.19 -5.64
C LEU A 86 2.08 -6.50 -6.37
N ASN A 87 3.31 -6.97 -6.22
CA ASN A 87 3.75 -8.21 -6.86
C ASN A 87 3.07 -9.45 -6.25
N GLY A 88 2.86 -9.47 -4.93
CA GLY A 88 2.07 -10.49 -4.24
C GLY A 88 0.63 -10.53 -4.76
N CYS A 89 -0.05 -9.39 -4.82
CA CYS A 89 -1.40 -9.29 -5.38
C CYS A 89 -1.49 -9.81 -6.83
N ARG A 90 -0.50 -9.47 -7.66
CA ARG A 90 -0.41 -9.99 -9.04
C ARG A 90 -0.25 -11.50 -9.08
N SER A 91 0.51 -12.07 -8.15
CA SER A 91 0.72 -13.51 -8.05
C SER A 91 -0.55 -14.24 -7.64
N VAL A 92 -1.29 -13.73 -6.66
CA VAL A 92 -2.61 -14.24 -6.25
C VAL A 92 -3.58 -14.24 -7.43
N LEU A 93 -3.71 -13.10 -8.13
CA LEU A 93 -4.62 -12.98 -9.27
C LEU A 93 -4.24 -13.92 -10.43
N ARG A 94 -2.94 -14.10 -10.70
CA ARG A 94 -2.47 -15.07 -11.71
C ARG A 94 -2.77 -16.51 -11.30
N ALA A 95 -2.60 -16.84 -10.02
CA ALA A 95 -2.92 -18.17 -9.50
C ALA A 95 -4.42 -18.49 -9.65
N ARG A 96 -5.29 -17.55 -9.28
CA ARG A 96 -6.75 -17.67 -9.45
C ARG A 96 -7.15 -17.83 -10.91
N GLN A 97 -6.57 -17.05 -11.81
CA GLN A 97 -6.84 -17.19 -13.25
C GLN A 97 -6.45 -18.56 -13.77
N ARG A 98 -5.28 -19.08 -13.37
CA ARG A 98 -4.85 -20.45 -13.74
C ARG A 98 -5.77 -21.53 -13.18
N ALA A 99 -6.25 -21.38 -11.93
CA ALA A 99 -7.20 -22.32 -11.31
C ALA A 99 -8.55 -22.33 -12.05
N ARG A 100 -9.05 -21.14 -12.45
CA ARG A 100 -10.28 -21.03 -13.28
C ARG A 100 -10.12 -21.74 -14.62
N LEU A 101 -9.01 -21.52 -15.31
CA LEU A 101 -8.74 -22.17 -16.60
C LEU A 101 -8.64 -23.69 -16.52
N ARG A 102 -8.23 -24.23 -15.35
CA ARG A 102 -8.17 -25.68 -15.10
C ARG A 102 -9.49 -26.28 -14.58
N GLY A 103 -10.52 -25.46 -14.37
CA GLY A 103 -11.79 -25.91 -13.80
C GLY A 103 -11.69 -26.30 -12.31
N THR A 104 -10.59 -25.99 -11.63
CA THR A 104 -10.37 -26.32 -10.21
C THR A 104 -10.70 -25.14 -9.28
N ALA A 105 -11.16 -24.01 -9.82
CA ALA A 105 -11.56 -22.86 -9.01
C ALA A 105 -12.94 -23.13 -8.41
N THR A 106 -13.04 -23.22 -7.11
CA THR A 106 -14.26 -22.84 -6.40
C THR A 106 -14.55 -21.40 -6.78
N ASP A 107 -15.79 -21.10 -7.17
CA ASP A 107 -16.22 -19.76 -7.64
C ASP A 107 -16.16 -18.72 -6.51
N ASN A 108 -14.93 -18.44 -6.10
CA ASN A 108 -14.61 -17.29 -5.27
C ASN A 108 -14.39 -16.10 -6.22
N SER A 109 -15.38 -15.87 -7.11
CA SER A 109 -15.50 -14.61 -7.81
C SER A 109 -15.43 -13.54 -6.73
N ALA A 110 -14.48 -12.63 -6.85
CA ALA A 110 -14.18 -11.59 -5.88
C ALA A 110 -15.46 -10.97 -5.28
N VAL A 111 -16.04 -11.69 -4.35
CA VAL A 111 -17.03 -11.15 -3.45
C VAL A 111 -16.18 -10.24 -2.57
N TRP A 112 -16.21 -8.95 -2.90
CA TRP A 112 -15.94 -7.94 -1.91
C TRP A 112 -16.74 -8.38 -0.69
N SER A 113 -16.03 -8.97 0.29
CA SER A 113 -16.71 -9.59 1.41
C SER A 113 -17.64 -8.56 2.01
N ALA A 114 -18.88 -8.96 2.25
CA ALA A 114 -19.90 -8.09 2.83
C ALA A 114 -19.39 -7.39 4.12
N GLU A 115 -18.42 -8.00 4.80
CA GLU A 115 -17.74 -7.45 5.98
C GLU A 115 -16.94 -6.17 5.69
N SER A 116 -16.22 -6.07 4.56
CA SER A 116 -15.53 -4.83 4.17
C SER A 116 -16.52 -3.73 3.77
N ALA A 117 -17.75 -4.10 3.47
CA ALA A 117 -18.81 -3.22 3.02
C ALA A 117 -19.70 -2.71 4.16
N VAL A 118 -19.67 -3.32 5.35
CA VAL A 118 -20.61 -2.99 6.46
C VAL A 118 -20.40 -1.57 7.01
N VAL A 119 -19.20 -1.00 6.86
CA VAL A 119 -18.88 0.35 7.38
C VAL A 119 -18.98 1.44 6.30
N ALA A 120 -19.13 1.08 5.03
CA ALA A 120 -19.20 2.04 3.93
C ALA A 120 -20.65 2.18 3.46
N GLY A 121 -21.17 3.41 3.36
CA GLY A 121 -22.47 3.70 2.77
C GLY A 121 -22.62 3.11 1.35
N GLU A 122 -23.87 2.97 0.86
CA GLU A 122 -24.19 2.29 -0.40
C GLU A 122 -23.40 2.86 -1.60
N GLU A 123 -23.28 4.19 -1.70
CA GLU A 123 -22.50 4.87 -2.76
C GLU A 123 -21.03 4.40 -2.78
N ARG A 124 -20.42 4.22 -1.62
CA ARG A 124 -19.03 3.78 -1.53
C ARG A 124 -18.86 2.32 -1.97
N ARG A 125 -19.85 1.48 -1.67
CA ARG A 125 -19.88 0.08 -2.13
C ARG A 125 -19.95 0.00 -3.65
N GLU A 126 -20.76 0.84 -4.26
CA GLU A 126 -20.90 0.91 -5.72
C GLU A 126 -19.60 1.30 -6.40
N VAL A 127 -18.94 2.36 -5.94
CA VAL A 127 -17.62 2.78 -6.44
C VAL A 127 -16.59 1.63 -6.32
N LEU A 128 -16.57 0.96 -5.17
CA LEU A 128 -15.63 -0.14 -4.94
C LEU A 128 -15.91 -1.35 -5.87
N ARG A 129 -17.18 -1.68 -6.11
CA ARG A 129 -17.59 -2.71 -7.09
C ARG A 129 -17.16 -2.32 -8.51
N ALA A 130 -17.37 -1.06 -8.90
CA ALA A 130 -16.96 -0.55 -10.21
C ALA A 130 -15.43 -0.62 -10.38
N VAL A 131 -14.66 -0.23 -9.36
CA VAL A 131 -13.19 -0.36 -9.35
C VAL A 131 -12.76 -1.83 -9.46
N ALA A 132 -13.42 -2.75 -8.75
CA ALA A 132 -13.11 -4.19 -8.80
C ALA A 132 -13.33 -4.80 -10.20
N GLN A 133 -14.20 -4.22 -11.01
CA GLN A 133 -14.47 -4.67 -12.38
C GLN A 133 -13.52 -4.08 -13.43
N LEU A 134 -12.65 -3.15 -13.05
CA LEU A 134 -11.66 -2.61 -13.97
C LEU A 134 -10.62 -3.66 -14.39
N PRO A 135 -10.08 -3.59 -15.61
CA PRO A 135 -8.88 -4.33 -15.96
C PRO A 135 -7.77 -4.09 -14.94
N ARG A 136 -7.03 -5.16 -14.60
CA ARG A 136 -6.02 -5.15 -13.54
C ARG A 136 -5.12 -3.91 -13.57
N ARG A 137 -4.58 -3.56 -14.75
CA ARG A 137 -3.65 -2.44 -14.87
C ARG A 137 -4.30 -1.09 -14.57
N GLN A 138 -5.55 -0.91 -14.98
CA GLN A 138 -6.32 0.29 -14.68
C GLN A 138 -6.60 0.41 -13.18
N ARG A 139 -6.96 -0.71 -12.53
CA ARG A 139 -7.18 -0.78 -11.09
C ARG A 139 -5.89 -0.45 -10.31
N GLU A 140 -4.74 -1.05 -10.68
CA GLU A 140 -3.44 -0.77 -10.07
C GLU A 140 -3.14 0.74 -10.11
N VAL A 141 -3.26 1.38 -11.27
CA VAL A 141 -2.97 2.82 -11.42
C VAL A 141 -3.91 3.68 -10.59
N LEU A 142 -5.23 3.40 -10.58
CA LEU A 142 -6.18 4.17 -9.78
C LEU A 142 -5.92 4.01 -8.27
N VAL A 143 -5.67 2.79 -7.80
CA VAL A 143 -5.39 2.54 -6.38
C VAL A 143 -4.10 3.24 -5.96
N LEU A 144 -3.05 3.19 -6.75
CA LEU A 144 -1.79 3.87 -6.43
C LEU A 144 -1.96 5.40 -6.42
N ARG A 145 -2.68 5.96 -7.38
CA ARG A 145 -2.87 7.41 -7.51
C ARG A 145 -3.82 7.97 -6.46
N TYR A 146 -5.02 7.41 -6.34
CA TYR A 146 -6.09 8.01 -5.55
C TYR A 146 -6.17 7.47 -4.12
N PHE A 147 -5.78 6.23 -3.87
CA PHE A 147 -5.77 5.68 -2.52
C PHE A 147 -4.44 5.93 -1.81
N LEU A 148 -3.31 5.76 -2.50
CA LEU A 148 -1.98 6.02 -1.92
C LEU A 148 -1.49 7.45 -2.16
N GLY A 149 -2.07 8.23 -3.07
CA GLY A 149 -1.68 9.60 -3.35
C GLY A 149 -0.34 9.72 -4.08
N LEU A 150 0.07 8.68 -4.84
CA LEU A 150 1.35 8.69 -5.53
C LEU A 150 1.30 9.54 -6.80
N SER A 151 2.42 10.21 -7.07
CA SER A 151 2.66 10.90 -8.34
C SER A 151 2.81 9.91 -9.50
N ASP A 152 2.59 10.38 -10.73
CA ASP A 152 2.79 9.57 -11.94
C ASP A 152 4.21 9.04 -12.07
N SER A 153 5.20 9.76 -11.55
CA SER A 153 6.59 9.34 -11.54
C SER A 153 6.83 8.15 -10.62
N GLU A 154 6.26 8.19 -9.41
CA GLU A 154 6.35 7.09 -8.44
C GLU A 154 5.59 5.86 -8.94
N ILE A 155 4.39 6.06 -9.49
CA ILE A 155 3.60 4.96 -10.09
C ILE A 155 4.34 4.34 -11.27
N ALA A 156 4.96 5.15 -12.11
CA ALA A 156 5.76 4.67 -13.25
C ALA A 156 6.94 3.81 -12.79
N ALA A 157 7.65 4.26 -11.75
CA ALA A 157 8.75 3.50 -11.13
C ALA A 157 8.26 2.18 -10.52
N ASP A 158 7.18 2.19 -9.71
CA ASP A 158 6.62 1.01 -9.06
C ASP A 158 6.09 -0.03 -10.06
N LEU A 159 5.53 0.44 -11.17
CA LEU A 159 4.91 -0.40 -12.18
C LEU A 159 5.85 -0.80 -13.33
N GLY A 160 7.07 -0.21 -13.40
CA GLY A 160 8.03 -0.45 -14.47
C GLY A 160 7.54 0.03 -15.85
N VAL A 161 6.90 1.21 -15.93
CA VAL A 161 6.36 1.78 -17.17
C VAL A 161 6.71 3.26 -17.32
N SER A 162 6.39 3.86 -18.46
CA SER A 162 6.56 5.31 -18.65
C SER A 162 5.47 6.11 -17.92
N ARG A 163 5.74 7.36 -17.58
CA ARG A 163 4.76 8.31 -17.03
C ARG A 163 3.57 8.50 -18.00
N GLY A 164 3.83 8.57 -19.30
CA GLY A 164 2.78 8.65 -20.31
C GLY A 164 1.85 7.44 -20.30
N THR A 165 2.39 6.24 -20.06
CA THR A 165 1.58 5.01 -19.88
C THR A 165 0.71 5.09 -18.62
N VAL A 166 1.22 5.64 -17.51
CA VAL A 166 0.44 5.87 -16.30
C VAL A 166 -0.72 6.83 -16.58
N ALA A 167 -0.44 8.01 -17.16
CA ALA A 167 -1.45 9.01 -17.47
C ALA A 167 -2.56 8.47 -18.39
N SER A 168 -2.20 7.82 -19.51
CA SER A 168 -3.16 7.25 -20.44
C SER A 168 -3.97 6.09 -19.82
N THR A 169 -3.37 5.29 -18.95
CA THR A 169 -4.07 4.21 -18.23
C THR A 169 -5.07 4.78 -17.21
N ALA A 170 -4.71 5.83 -16.48
CA ALA A 170 -5.60 6.49 -15.55
C ALA A 170 -6.80 7.13 -16.27
N SER A 171 -6.56 7.82 -17.38
CA SER A 171 -7.64 8.42 -18.20
C SER A 171 -8.63 7.35 -18.69
N ARG A 172 -8.14 6.23 -19.21
CA ARG A 172 -9.00 5.11 -19.64
C ARG A 172 -9.76 4.49 -18.46
N ALA A 173 -9.14 4.38 -17.30
CA ALA A 173 -9.78 3.85 -16.09
C ALA A 173 -10.93 4.75 -15.63
N LEU A 174 -10.72 6.06 -15.59
CA LEU A 174 -11.76 7.04 -15.23
C LEU A 174 -12.91 7.04 -16.24
N ALA A 175 -12.62 7.00 -17.54
CA ALA A 175 -13.64 6.89 -18.57
C ALA A 175 -14.47 5.60 -18.45
N SER A 176 -13.85 4.48 -18.04
CA SER A 176 -14.54 3.22 -17.80
C SER A 176 -15.45 3.30 -16.56
N LEU A 177 -15.02 3.98 -15.49
CA LEU A 177 -15.85 4.21 -14.30
C LEU A 177 -17.04 5.13 -14.60
N ALA A 178 -16.82 6.22 -15.35
CA ALA A 178 -17.88 7.16 -15.72
C ALA A 178 -18.99 6.50 -16.54
N ARG A 179 -18.65 5.63 -17.50
CA ARG A 179 -19.67 4.87 -18.26
C ARG A 179 -20.50 3.98 -17.37
N LYS A 180 -19.87 3.26 -16.42
CA LYS A 180 -20.57 2.37 -15.49
C LYS A 180 -21.49 3.12 -14.52
N ALA A 181 -21.07 4.29 -14.06
CA ALA A 181 -21.92 5.15 -13.24
C ALA A 181 -23.15 5.65 -14.01
N GLY A 182 -22.99 5.99 -15.30
CA GLY A 182 -24.11 6.42 -16.16
C GLY A 182 -25.09 5.31 -16.56
N GLU A 183 -24.68 4.03 -16.50
CA GLU A 183 -25.56 2.88 -16.76
C GLU A 183 -26.46 2.51 -15.57
N HIS A 184 -26.24 3.13 -14.40
CA HIS A 184 -26.99 2.85 -13.15
C HIS A 184 -27.88 4.02 -12.70
N THR A 185 -27.95 5.11 -13.48
CA THR A 185 -28.82 6.26 -13.27
C THR A 185 -29.98 6.24 -14.25
#